data_47e30fc558c427683430958301de56b1
#
_entry.id   47e30fc558c427683430958301de56b1
#
_cell.length_a   1.000
_cell.length_b   1.000
_cell.length_c   1.000
_cell.angle_alpha   90.00
_cell.angle_beta   90.00
_cell.angle_gamma   90.00
#
_symmetry.space_group_name_H-M   'P 1'
#
loop_
_entity.id
_entity.type
_entity.pdbx_description
1 polymer ?
#
loop_
_entity_poly.entity_id
_entity_poly.type
_entity_poly.pdbx_seq_one_letter_code
_entity_poly.pdbx_strand_id
1 'polypeptide(L)'
;MEQLFPHQTEQIAISTLLARGDPDFSVYSHYLCCELVDYSAGMNDVFVRRLQNLLSAGIDNRRYKDLLTASFDGLLTRNVSEWPSLLLIGLKEDPKIGSTPGAEAHNRALSTVLPTGPQSRHWIAKMNEIQMLFHQSNENTPDDREHVKPNGVWLWGEGPRRELQNSSLLVSAQSPELIALSRAANATM
;
A
#
# COMPACT_ATOMS: atom_id res chain seq x y z
N MET A 1 20.93 36.80 17.89
CA MET A 1 21.23 36.09 16.60
C MET A 1 20.81 34.64 16.80
N GLU A 2 19.51 34.37 16.61
CA GLU A 2 18.94 33.01 16.70
C GLU A 2 19.27 32.29 15.41
N GLN A 3 20.11 31.26 15.52
CA GLN A 3 20.28 30.32 14.44
C GLN A 3 19.00 29.45 14.34
N LEU A 4 18.13 29.79 13.41
CA LEU A 4 17.06 28.92 12.93
C LEU A 4 17.72 27.69 12.32
N PHE A 5 17.76 26.60 13.08
CA PHE A 5 18.06 25.29 12.52
C PHE A 5 16.93 24.96 11.53
N PRO A 6 17.23 24.68 10.26
CA PRO A 6 16.22 24.15 9.37
C PRO A 6 15.87 22.77 9.92
N HIS A 7 14.68 22.63 10.51
CA HIS A 7 14.09 21.32 10.71
C HIS A 7 13.86 20.71 9.33
N GLN A 8 14.82 19.93 8.86
CA GLN A 8 14.54 18.97 7.82
C GLN A 8 13.54 17.98 8.44
N THR A 9 12.27 18.20 8.16
CA THR A 9 11.23 17.22 8.45
C THR A 9 11.48 16.04 7.51
N GLU A 10 12.26 15.09 7.98
CA GLU A 10 12.57 13.90 7.22
C GLU A 10 11.27 13.13 7.03
N GLN A 11 10.80 13.06 5.80
CA GLN A 11 9.54 12.41 5.46
C GLN A 11 9.69 10.91 5.70
N ILE A 12 8.99 10.38 6.70
CA ILE A 12 9.01 8.95 7.03
C ILE A 12 7.96 8.26 6.14
N ALA A 13 8.38 7.22 5.45
CA ALA A 13 7.47 6.44 4.62
C ALA A 13 6.39 5.76 5.47
N ILE A 14 5.17 5.73 4.97
CA ILE A 14 4.02 5.12 5.65
C ILE A 14 4.28 3.63 5.95
N SER A 15 4.89 2.89 5.03
CA SER A 15 5.25 1.49 5.22
C SER A 15 6.18 1.28 6.43
N THR A 16 7.13 2.21 6.65
CA THR A 16 8.04 2.19 7.81
C THR A 16 7.27 2.37 9.12
N LEU A 17 6.29 3.26 9.15
CA LEU A 17 5.43 3.45 10.32
C LEU A 17 4.58 2.21 10.59
N LEU A 18 3.98 1.62 9.57
CA LEU A 18 3.13 0.43 9.69
C LEU A 18 3.91 -0.82 10.12
N ALA A 19 5.18 -0.94 9.75
CA ALA A 19 6.06 -2.05 10.15
C ALA A 19 6.55 -1.94 11.60
N ARG A 20 6.38 -0.78 12.24
CA ARG A 20 6.89 -0.50 13.58
C ARG A 20 6.28 -1.45 14.63
N GLY A 21 7.14 -1.92 15.52
CA GLY A 21 6.71 -2.77 16.65
C GLY A 21 6.37 -4.22 16.28
N ASP A 22 6.44 -4.59 15.00
CA ASP A 22 6.25 -5.96 14.57
C ASP A 22 7.61 -6.70 14.50
N PRO A 23 7.83 -7.70 15.38
CA PRO A 23 9.10 -8.42 15.42
C PRO A 23 9.41 -9.17 14.11
N ASP A 24 8.39 -9.64 13.39
CA ASP A 24 8.59 -10.38 12.14
C ASP A 24 9.15 -9.48 11.03
N PHE A 25 8.81 -8.19 11.05
CA PHE A 25 9.35 -7.20 10.13
C PHE A 25 10.74 -6.69 10.51
N SER A 26 11.24 -7.02 11.70
CA SER A 26 12.52 -6.54 12.22
C SER A 26 13.74 -7.00 11.41
N VAL A 27 13.61 -8.09 10.66
CA VAL A 27 14.69 -8.68 9.83
C VAL A 27 14.78 -8.08 8.42
N TYR A 28 13.83 -7.21 8.05
CA TYR A 28 13.78 -6.58 6.74
C TYR A 28 14.36 -5.17 6.80
N SER A 29 15.05 -4.77 5.74
CA SER A 29 15.72 -3.47 5.66
C SER A 29 14.82 -2.38 5.06
N HIS A 30 13.81 -2.77 4.28
CA HIS A 30 12.88 -1.87 3.61
C HIS A 30 11.46 -2.41 3.67
N TYR A 31 10.51 -1.53 3.42
CA TYR A 31 9.07 -1.83 3.42
C TYR A 31 8.40 -1.20 2.22
N LEU A 32 7.28 -1.79 1.81
CA LEU A 32 6.45 -1.34 0.70
C LEU A 32 4.97 -1.60 1.03
N CYS A 33 4.10 -0.68 0.66
CA CYS A 33 2.66 -0.85 0.70
C CYS A 33 2.15 -1.41 -0.62
N CYS A 34 1.29 -2.42 -0.55
CA CYS A 34 0.56 -2.98 -1.68
C CYS A 34 -0.94 -2.84 -1.42
N GLU A 35 -1.60 -1.96 -2.14
CA GLU A 35 -3.02 -1.65 -1.95
C GLU A 35 -3.85 -2.26 -3.08
N LEU A 36 -4.97 -2.91 -2.72
CA LEU A 36 -5.96 -3.39 -3.68
C LEU A 36 -6.64 -2.20 -4.35
N VAL A 37 -6.69 -2.21 -5.68
CA VAL A 37 -7.29 -1.14 -6.48
C VAL A 37 -8.19 -1.71 -7.59
N ASP A 38 -9.03 -0.82 -8.13
CA ASP A 38 -9.71 -1.01 -9.41
C ASP A 38 -9.04 -0.13 -10.46
N TYR A 39 -8.58 -0.74 -11.54
CA TYR A 39 -8.14 -0.05 -12.74
C TYR A 39 -9.33 0.14 -13.68
N SER A 40 -9.92 1.33 -13.63
CA SER A 40 -11.09 1.65 -14.46
C SER A 40 -10.68 2.22 -15.81
N ALA A 41 -11.23 1.66 -16.88
CA ALA A 41 -11.05 2.19 -18.22
C ALA A 41 -11.74 3.55 -18.37
N GLY A 42 -11.00 4.54 -18.90
CA GLY A 42 -11.52 5.81 -19.38
C GLY A 42 -11.45 5.88 -20.90
N MET A 43 -11.76 7.06 -21.47
CA MET A 43 -11.77 7.23 -22.93
C MET A 43 -10.39 7.06 -23.58
N ASN A 44 -9.32 7.53 -22.93
CA ASN A 44 -7.96 7.53 -23.50
C ASN A 44 -6.91 6.98 -22.52
N ASP A 45 -7.30 6.55 -21.34
CA ASP A 45 -6.37 6.05 -20.32
C ASP A 45 -7.09 5.11 -19.34
N VAL A 46 -6.30 4.47 -18.47
CA VAL A 46 -6.77 3.70 -17.34
C VAL A 46 -6.54 4.54 -16.08
N PHE A 47 -7.52 4.56 -15.19
CA PHE A 47 -7.47 5.34 -13.94
C PHE A 47 -7.34 4.43 -12.73
N VAL A 48 -6.52 4.84 -11.78
CA VAL A 48 -6.35 4.12 -10.50
C VAL A 48 -7.49 4.52 -9.55
N ARG A 49 -8.29 3.56 -9.10
CA ARG A 49 -9.36 3.79 -8.12
C ARG A 49 -9.09 2.98 -6.85
N ARG A 50 -8.94 3.67 -5.74
CA ARG A 50 -8.78 3.03 -4.43
C ARG A 50 -10.10 2.44 -3.96
N LEU A 51 -10.04 1.26 -3.39
CA LEU A 51 -11.20 0.53 -2.86
C LEU A 51 -11.28 0.71 -1.33
N GLN A 52 -11.46 1.95 -0.89
CA GLN A 52 -11.44 2.33 0.53
C GLN A 52 -12.55 1.69 1.37
N ASN A 53 -13.67 1.33 0.75
CA ASN A 53 -14.87 0.83 1.44
C ASN A 53 -15.12 -0.66 1.18
N LEU A 54 -14.07 -1.47 0.97
CA LEU A 54 -14.22 -2.92 0.72
C LEU A 54 -15.02 -3.64 1.82
N LEU A 55 -14.86 -3.25 3.08
CA LEU A 55 -15.59 -3.87 4.19
C LEU A 55 -17.09 -3.54 4.19
N SER A 56 -17.46 -2.30 3.83
CA SER A 56 -18.86 -1.89 3.74
C SER A 56 -19.58 -2.52 2.54
N ALA A 57 -18.81 -2.95 1.55
CA ALA A 57 -19.31 -3.60 0.34
C ALA A 57 -19.44 -5.13 0.47
N GLY A 58 -19.11 -5.73 1.63
CA GLY A 58 -19.20 -7.19 1.81
C GLY A 58 -18.21 -8.02 0.99
N ILE A 59 -17.22 -7.38 0.36
CA ILE A 59 -16.22 -8.09 -0.45
C ILE A 59 -15.33 -8.93 0.45
N ASP A 60 -15.34 -10.25 0.26
CA ASP A 60 -14.34 -11.13 0.86
C ASP A 60 -12.99 -10.89 0.16
N ASN A 61 -12.18 -10.01 0.76
CA ASN A 61 -10.85 -9.69 0.25
C ASN A 61 -9.79 -10.76 0.61
N ARG A 62 -10.16 -11.80 1.37
CA ARG A 62 -9.25 -12.88 1.78
C ARG A 62 -8.62 -13.56 0.58
N ARG A 63 -9.43 -13.90 -0.41
CA ARG A 63 -8.96 -14.52 -1.66
C ARG A 63 -7.89 -13.69 -2.38
N TYR A 64 -8.10 -12.37 -2.49
CA TYR A 64 -7.10 -11.48 -3.13
C TYR A 64 -5.82 -11.40 -2.31
N LYS A 65 -5.93 -11.39 -0.98
CA LYS A 65 -4.78 -11.38 -0.09
C LYS A 65 -3.98 -12.68 -0.17
N ASP A 66 -4.64 -13.82 -0.30
CA ASP A 66 -3.97 -15.11 -0.49
C ASP A 66 -3.23 -15.14 -1.84
N LEU A 67 -3.84 -14.63 -2.91
CA LEU A 67 -3.17 -14.47 -4.21
C LEU A 67 -1.97 -13.52 -4.15
N LEU A 68 -2.09 -12.40 -3.42
CA LEU A 68 -0.99 -11.47 -3.22
C LEU A 68 0.15 -12.10 -2.44
N THR A 69 -0.15 -12.79 -1.34
CA THR A 69 0.86 -13.47 -0.54
C THR A 69 1.61 -14.50 -1.38
N ALA A 70 0.90 -15.27 -2.21
CA ALA A 70 1.53 -16.22 -3.14
C ALA A 70 2.36 -15.51 -4.23
N SER A 71 1.90 -14.35 -4.72
CA SER A 71 2.63 -13.56 -5.73
C SER A 71 3.93 -12.97 -5.21
N PHE A 72 4.00 -12.69 -3.91
CA PHE A 72 5.20 -12.18 -3.23
C PHE A 72 5.97 -13.31 -2.52
N ASP A 73 6.00 -14.49 -3.12
CA ASP A 73 6.69 -15.67 -2.57
C ASP A 73 8.13 -15.33 -2.11
N GLY A 74 8.46 -15.79 -0.90
CA GLY A 74 9.74 -15.50 -0.24
C GLY A 74 9.86 -14.11 0.41
N LEU A 75 8.83 -13.26 0.32
CA LEU A 75 8.73 -12.01 1.05
C LEU A 75 7.73 -12.13 2.21
N LEU A 76 8.03 -11.45 3.32
CA LEU A 76 7.04 -11.34 4.39
C LEU A 76 5.93 -10.38 3.97
N THR A 77 4.69 -10.84 4.10
CA THR A 77 3.51 -10.02 3.86
C THR A 77 2.62 -10.00 5.10
N ARG A 78 2.04 -8.84 5.41
CA ARG A 78 1.10 -8.68 6.52
C ARG A 78 -0.10 -7.83 6.14
N ASN A 79 -1.26 -8.31 6.51
CA ASN A 79 -2.49 -7.54 6.42
C ASN A 79 -2.52 -6.43 7.48
N VAL A 80 -2.89 -5.23 7.08
CA VAL A 80 -3.16 -4.12 8.00
C VAL A 80 -4.63 -4.16 8.38
N SER A 81 -4.94 -4.48 9.64
CA SER A 81 -6.32 -4.74 10.10
C SER A 81 -7.23 -3.53 9.94
N GLU A 82 -6.69 -2.35 10.21
CA GLU A 82 -7.40 -1.07 10.12
C GLU A 82 -7.53 -0.56 8.68
N TRP A 83 -6.82 -1.20 7.76
CA TRP A 83 -6.82 -0.83 6.35
C TRP A 83 -6.96 -2.08 5.47
N PRO A 84 -8.18 -2.57 5.31
CA PRO A 84 -8.44 -3.89 4.72
C PRO A 84 -7.98 -4.08 3.28
N SER A 85 -7.84 -2.99 2.52
CA SER A 85 -7.30 -3.04 1.15
C SER A 85 -5.77 -3.06 1.10
N LEU A 86 -5.07 -2.94 2.25
CA LEU A 86 -3.62 -2.80 2.30
C LEU A 86 -2.94 -4.07 2.80
N LEU A 87 -1.88 -4.43 2.09
CA LEU A 87 -0.88 -5.42 2.49
C LEU A 87 0.46 -4.71 2.69
N LEU A 88 1.13 -4.95 3.80
CA LEU A 88 2.49 -4.50 4.04
C LEU A 88 3.47 -5.59 3.59
N ILE A 89 4.52 -5.20 2.89
CA ILE A 89 5.55 -6.10 2.36
C ILE A 89 6.90 -5.74 2.98
N GLY A 90 7.59 -6.73 3.54
CA GLY A 90 8.98 -6.63 4.01
C GLY A 90 9.96 -6.99 2.90
N LEU A 91 10.95 -6.15 2.66
CA LEU A 91 11.97 -6.30 1.63
C LEU A 91 13.36 -6.41 2.27
N LYS A 92 14.20 -7.30 1.77
CA LYS A 92 15.59 -7.43 2.22
C LYS A 92 16.51 -6.35 1.68
N GLU A 93 16.11 -5.74 0.56
CA GLU A 93 16.86 -4.72 -0.15
C GLU A 93 15.96 -3.54 -0.53
N ASP A 94 16.57 -2.41 -0.83
CA ASP A 94 15.89 -1.24 -1.38
C ASP A 94 15.18 -1.59 -2.69
N PRO A 95 13.87 -1.37 -2.80
CA PRO A 95 13.12 -1.61 -4.03
C PRO A 95 13.54 -0.71 -5.21
N LYS A 96 14.31 0.35 -4.94
CA LYS A 96 14.86 1.31 -5.92
C LYS A 96 13.80 1.85 -6.88
N ILE A 97 12.65 2.19 -6.33
CA ILE A 97 11.55 2.86 -7.03
C ILE A 97 11.19 4.16 -6.34
N GLY A 98 10.63 5.09 -7.09
CA GLY A 98 9.86 6.21 -6.57
C GLY A 98 8.41 5.98 -6.93
N SER A 99 7.55 5.92 -5.95
CA SER A 99 6.13 5.63 -6.13
C SER A 99 5.25 6.83 -5.79
N THR A 100 4.07 6.89 -6.39
CA THR A 100 3.04 7.87 -6.05
C THR A 100 2.18 7.32 -4.91
N PRO A 101 1.99 8.05 -3.79
CA PRO A 101 1.10 7.64 -2.72
C PRO A 101 -0.30 7.31 -3.21
N GLY A 102 -0.94 6.27 -2.64
CA GLY A 102 -2.25 5.81 -3.09
C GLY A 102 -3.32 6.90 -3.11
N ALA A 103 -3.30 7.82 -2.13
CA ALA A 103 -4.22 8.95 -2.09
C ALA A 103 -4.04 9.92 -3.28
N GLU A 104 -2.79 10.14 -3.70
CA GLU A 104 -2.45 10.99 -4.85
C GLU A 104 -2.67 10.30 -6.19
N ALA A 105 -2.53 8.97 -6.24
CA ALA A 105 -2.78 8.18 -7.43
C ALA A 105 -4.28 8.03 -7.73
N HIS A 106 -5.15 8.20 -6.71
CA HIS A 106 -6.59 8.02 -6.86
C HIS A 106 -7.19 8.95 -7.92
N ASN A 107 -7.97 8.38 -8.84
CA ASN A 107 -8.58 9.06 -9.99
C ASN A 107 -7.57 9.74 -10.94
N ARG A 108 -6.31 9.32 -10.92
CA ARG A 108 -5.32 9.77 -11.89
C ARG A 108 -5.09 8.72 -12.97
N ALA A 109 -4.72 9.20 -14.15
CA ALA A 109 -4.33 8.36 -15.27
C ALA A 109 -3.10 7.51 -14.90
N LEU A 110 -3.20 6.20 -15.09
CA LEU A 110 -2.16 5.22 -14.74
C LEU A 110 -0.80 5.61 -15.34
N SER A 111 -0.80 6.06 -16.60
CA SER A 111 0.40 6.51 -17.31
C SER A 111 1.18 7.62 -16.61
N THR A 112 0.48 8.45 -15.79
CA THR A 112 1.09 9.61 -15.11
C THR A 112 1.60 9.32 -13.70
N VAL A 113 1.26 8.15 -13.14
CA VAL A 113 1.55 7.82 -11.74
C VAL A 113 2.34 6.52 -11.56
N LEU A 114 2.65 5.81 -12.66
CA LEU A 114 3.44 4.59 -12.61
C LEU A 114 4.75 4.78 -11.84
N PRO A 115 5.22 3.75 -11.13
CA PRO A 115 6.50 3.78 -10.44
C PRO A 115 7.66 4.17 -11.38
N THR A 116 8.57 4.98 -10.86
CA THR A 116 9.79 5.42 -11.55
C THR A 116 11.03 4.83 -10.89
N GLY A 117 12.20 5.07 -11.45
CA GLY A 117 13.47 4.61 -10.87
C GLY A 117 14.04 3.34 -11.50
N PRO A 118 15.24 2.91 -11.07
CA PRO A 118 16.01 1.84 -11.72
C PRO A 118 15.29 0.49 -11.77
N GLN A 119 14.49 0.17 -10.77
CA GLN A 119 13.76 -1.11 -10.68
C GLN A 119 12.26 -0.98 -11.05
N SER A 120 11.84 0.17 -11.59
CA SER A 120 10.42 0.41 -11.94
C SER A 120 9.85 -0.66 -12.88
N ARG A 121 10.60 -1.11 -13.87
CA ARG A 121 10.17 -2.16 -14.82
C ARG A 121 9.84 -3.47 -14.13
N HIS A 122 10.67 -3.88 -13.16
CA HIS A 122 10.43 -5.09 -12.38
C HIS A 122 9.12 -5.00 -11.60
N TRP A 123 8.89 -3.89 -10.90
CA TRP A 123 7.70 -3.70 -10.09
C TRP A 123 6.43 -3.51 -10.93
N ILE A 124 6.52 -2.82 -12.07
CA ILE A 124 5.40 -2.72 -13.03
C ILE A 124 5.05 -4.11 -13.59
N ALA A 125 6.06 -4.93 -13.93
CA ALA A 125 5.81 -6.30 -14.39
C ALA A 125 5.12 -7.13 -13.30
N LYS A 126 5.49 -6.95 -12.03
CA LYS A 126 4.84 -7.61 -10.88
C LYS A 126 3.38 -7.14 -10.73
N MET A 127 3.10 -5.84 -10.87
CA MET A 127 1.72 -5.32 -10.85
C MET A 127 0.87 -5.94 -11.98
N ASN A 128 1.42 -6.06 -13.19
CA ASN A 128 0.75 -6.67 -14.33
C ASN A 128 0.49 -8.17 -14.11
N GLU A 129 1.45 -8.91 -13.56
CA GLU A 129 1.29 -10.32 -13.19
C GLU A 129 0.13 -10.51 -12.22
N ILE A 130 0.07 -9.69 -11.17
CA ILE A 130 -1.01 -9.71 -10.19
C ILE A 130 -2.36 -9.35 -10.84
N GLN A 131 -2.38 -8.37 -11.74
CA GLN A 131 -3.58 -8.00 -12.48
C GLN A 131 -4.12 -9.19 -13.29
N MET A 132 -3.25 -9.94 -13.96
CA MET A 132 -3.65 -11.17 -14.71
C MET A 132 -4.23 -12.24 -13.77
N LEU A 133 -3.61 -12.45 -12.60
CA LEU A 133 -4.11 -13.39 -11.60
C LEU A 133 -5.50 -12.98 -11.07
N PHE A 134 -5.70 -11.69 -10.82
CA PHE A 134 -6.99 -11.18 -10.38
C PHE A 134 -8.06 -11.32 -11.47
N HIS A 135 -7.71 -11.06 -12.71
CA HIS A 135 -8.62 -11.25 -13.84
C HIS A 135 -9.10 -12.71 -13.93
N GLN A 136 -8.17 -13.67 -13.95
CA GLN A 136 -8.50 -15.10 -13.95
C GLN A 136 -9.35 -15.51 -12.73
N SER A 137 -9.02 -14.94 -11.57
CA SER A 137 -9.76 -15.18 -10.34
C SER A 137 -11.18 -14.62 -10.42
N ASN A 138 -11.37 -13.44 -10.99
CA ASN A 138 -12.68 -12.77 -11.12
C ASN A 138 -13.60 -13.47 -12.12
N GLU A 139 -13.05 -14.02 -13.22
CA GLU A 139 -13.82 -14.82 -14.21
C GLU A 139 -14.44 -16.08 -13.60
N ASN A 140 -13.76 -16.70 -12.64
CA ASN A 140 -14.22 -17.91 -11.96
C ASN A 140 -15.17 -17.63 -10.78
N THR A 141 -15.56 -16.37 -10.55
CA THR A 141 -16.45 -15.98 -9.44
C THR A 141 -17.81 -15.54 -10.01
N PRO A 142 -18.94 -15.98 -9.44
CA PRO A 142 -20.26 -15.51 -9.86
C PRO A 142 -20.29 -13.98 -9.97
N ASP A 143 -20.99 -13.50 -11.01
CA ASP A 143 -21.12 -12.07 -11.29
C ASP A 143 -21.92 -11.42 -10.14
N ASP A 144 -21.20 -10.81 -9.21
CA ASP A 144 -21.74 -9.98 -8.17
C ASP A 144 -21.70 -8.52 -8.67
N ARG A 145 -22.79 -8.10 -9.31
CA ARG A 145 -22.91 -6.77 -9.94
C ARG A 145 -22.99 -5.63 -8.92
N GLU A 146 -23.20 -5.94 -7.65
CA GLU A 146 -23.34 -4.93 -6.61
C GLU A 146 -21.98 -4.42 -6.09
N HIS A 147 -20.91 -5.18 -6.32
CA HIS A 147 -19.61 -4.86 -5.72
C HIS A 147 -18.49 -4.73 -6.75
N VAL A 148 -17.73 -3.65 -6.63
CA VAL A 148 -16.52 -3.46 -7.44
C VAL A 148 -15.44 -4.43 -6.94
N LYS A 149 -15.06 -5.40 -7.78
CA LYS A 149 -13.99 -6.36 -7.47
C LYS A 149 -12.63 -5.73 -7.72
N PRO A 150 -11.64 -5.96 -6.84
CA PRO A 150 -10.26 -5.61 -7.16
C PRO A 150 -9.83 -6.26 -8.48
N ASN A 151 -9.20 -5.48 -9.34
CA ASN A 151 -8.62 -6.00 -10.59
C ASN A 151 -7.14 -5.69 -10.73
N GLY A 152 -6.52 -5.09 -9.69
CA GLY A 152 -5.09 -4.81 -9.66
C GLY A 152 -4.62 -4.36 -8.28
N VAL A 153 -3.34 -4.00 -8.23
CA VAL A 153 -2.67 -3.50 -7.02
C VAL A 153 -1.93 -2.22 -7.31
N TRP A 154 -1.82 -1.37 -6.29
CA TRP A 154 -1.01 -0.18 -6.31
C TRP A 154 0.14 -0.31 -5.29
N LEU A 155 1.38 -0.22 -5.79
CA LEU A 155 2.60 -0.30 -4.97
C LEU A 155 3.09 1.11 -4.65
N TRP A 156 3.28 1.42 -3.35
CA TRP A 156 3.65 2.77 -2.93
C TRP A 156 4.24 2.80 -1.52
N GLY A 157 4.75 3.96 -1.11
CA GLY A 157 5.19 4.21 0.25
C GLY A 157 6.43 3.43 0.63
N GLU A 158 7.32 3.18 -0.34
CA GLU A 158 8.61 2.54 -0.10
C GLU A 158 9.44 3.34 0.90
N GLY A 159 10.13 2.63 1.80
CA GLY A 159 11.00 3.25 2.76
C GLY A 159 11.88 2.28 3.52
N PRO A 160 13.05 2.77 4.01
CA PRO A 160 13.96 1.99 4.82
C PRO A 160 13.38 1.75 6.20
N ARG A 161 13.83 0.67 6.82
CA ARG A 161 13.63 0.46 8.26
C ARG A 161 14.26 1.62 9.03
N ARG A 162 13.51 2.18 9.97
CA ARG A 162 13.99 3.21 10.89
C ARG A 162 13.55 2.93 12.31
N GLU A 163 14.43 3.20 13.26
CA GLU A 163 14.06 3.26 14.67
C GLU A 163 13.42 4.63 14.91
N LEU A 164 12.13 4.62 15.18
CA LEU A 164 11.37 5.83 15.48
C LEU A 164 11.32 6.02 16.99
N GLN A 165 11.64 7.22 17.46
CA GLN A 165 11.45 7.58 18.85
C GLN A 165 9.96 7.63 19.19
N ASN A 166 9.60 7.20 20.40
CA ASN A 166 8.24 7.31 20.89
C ASN A 166 7.85 8.79 21.00
N SER A 167 6.79 9.19 20.33
CA SER A 167 6.18 10.49 20.52
C SER A 167 4.77 10.29 21.10
N SER A 168 4.45 11.00 22.16
CA SER A 168 3.08 11.09 22.67
C SER A 168 2.33 12.12 21.81
N LEU A 169 1.62 11.66 20.80
CA LEU A 169 0.76 12.50 19.97
C LEU A 169 -0.68 12.04 20.13
N LEU A 170 -1.58 12.96 20.41
CA LEU A 170 -3.01 12.71 20.36
C LEU A 170 -3.49 12.90 18.93
N VAL A 171 -4.04 11.83 18.31
CA VAL A 171 -4.57 11.88 16.96
C VAL A 171 -6.05 11.53 17.00
N SER A 172 -6.89 12.47 16.55
CA SER A 172 -8.30 12.18 16.26
C SER A 172 -8.44 11.92 14.75
N ALA A 173 -8.84 10.73 14.38
CA ALA A 173 -8.87 10.33 12.98
C ALA A 173 -10.12 9.49 12.68
N GLN A 174 -10.70 9.70 11.49
CA GLN A 174 -11.81 8.91 10.96
C GLN A 174 -11.43 8.07 9.74
N SER A 175 -10.29 8.38 9.10
CA SER A 175 -9.83 7.58 7.96
C SER A 175 -9.04 6.35 8.43
N PRO A 176 -9.18 5.20 7.74
CA PRO A 176 -8.43 3.98 8.07
C PRO A 176 -6.92 4.20 8.08
N GLU A 177 -6.42 5.04 7.16
CA GLU A 177 -5.01 5.39 7.07
C GLU A 177 -4.49 6.06 8.33
N LEU A 178 -5.19 7.08 8.80
CA LEU A 178 -4.80 7.84 10.00
C LEU A 178 -4.92 6.98 11.26
N ILE A 179 -5.92 6.11 11.35
CA ILE A 179 -6.06 5.16 12.46
C ILE A 179 -4.88 4.18 12.46
N ALA A 180 -4.52 3.61 11.32
CA ALA A 180 -3.39 2.70 11.21
C ALA A 180 -2.07 3.40 11.58
N LEU A 181 -1.86 4.62 11.11
CA LEU A 181 -0.67 5.42 11.41
C LEU A 181 -0.60 5.83 12.88
N SER A 182 -1.72 6.22 13.50
CA SER A 182 -1.74 6.59 14.92
C SER A 182 -1.37 5.41 15.82
N ARG A 183 -1.85 4.22 15.51
CA ARG A 183 -1.47 2.98 16.23
C ARG A 183 -0.01 2.63 16.02
N ALA A 184 0.47 2.70 14.78
CA ALA A 184 1.87 2.46 14.46
C ALA A 184 2.83 3.44 15.15
N ALA A 185 2.40 4.68 15.36
CA ALA A 185 3.15 5.71 16.08
C ALA A 185 3.04 5.60 17.61
N ASN A 186 2.27 4.63 18.17
CA ASN A 186 1.90 4.57 19.58
C ASN A 186 1.22 5.86 20.08
N ALA A 187 0.49 6.54 19.21
CA ALA A 187 -0.28 7.70 19.59
C ALA A 187 -1.55 7.28 20.35
N THR A 188 -1.95 8.08 21.32
CA THR A 188 -3.23 7.90 22.00
C THR A 188 -4.36 8.41 21.10
N MET A 189 -5.37 7.61 20.86
CA MET A 189 -6.59 8.03 20.16
C MET A 189 -7.63 8.61 21.11
#